data_d2b0e78976676fcdf1778767a98ad595
#
_entry.id   d2b0e78976676fcdf1778767a98ad595
#
_cell.length_a   1.000
_cell.length_b   1.000
_cell.length_c   1.000
_cell.angle_alpha   90.00
_cell.angle_beta   90.00
_cell.angle_gamma   90.00
#
_symmetry.space_group_name_H-M   'P 1'
#
loop_
_entity.id
_entity.type
_entity.pdbx_description
1 polymer ?
#
loop_
_entity_poly.entity_id
_entity_poly.type
_entity_poly.pdbx_seq_one_letter_code
_entity_poly.pdbx_strand_id
1 'polypeptide(L)'
;MTTTPTTPPATFDRSTAPANNREVLRVEGLKTHFFTEDGVVQAVDGVDFSLLRGETLSIVGESGSGKSVTSLSILRLVSTPGRVVAGKVIFDGTDLLTLSDEEMRKIRGDRISMIFQQPTTALNPVFKVGDQIIETLEIHQGLKGADAERRCIELLSMVGLPDPSRRMRQYPHELSGGQCQRVMIAMALACNPELLIADEPTTALDVTIQAQILDLMRALREKIDTAIILITHDMGVVAEMADNVIVMYAGQVVEYADVKALFADPKHPYTQGLLNSMPVLGHVKDELEVIPGTVPSLLNPPAGCRFAARCSKRFEKCDQMPDLISIGDRRKVRCWLYE
;
A
#
# COMPACT_ATOMS: atom_id res chain seq x y z
N MET A 1 8.96 45.39 30.86
CA MET A 1 8.25 44.43 29.99
C MET A 1 9.30 43.65 29.22
N THR A 2 9.72 42.53 29.76
CA THR A 2 10.77 41.69 29.20
C THR A 2 10.12 40.57 28.41
N THR A 3 10.26 40.62 27.08
CA THR A 3 9.80 39.56 26.15
C THR A 3 10.80 38.42 26.19
N THR A 4 10.36 37.28 26.68
CA THR A 4 11.07 36.00 26.59
C THR A 4 11.02 35.49 25.14
N PRO A 5 12.13 35.08 24.53
CA PRO A 5 12.12 34.47 23.19
C PRO A 5 11.58 33.04 23.29
N THR A 6 10.52 32.73 22.52
CA THR A 6 10.01 31.41 22.30
C THR A 6 11.02 30.62 21.44
N THR A 7 11.59 29.59 22.03
CA THR A 7 12.44 28.60 21.32
C THR A 7 11.58 27.85 20.28
N PRO A 8 12.01 27.75 19.01
CA PRO A 8 11.32 26.93 18.02
C PRO A 8 11.41 25.43 18.40
N PRO A 9 10.40 24.61 18.03
CA PRO A 9 10.42 23.18 18.32
C PRO A 9 11.62 22.51 17.67
N ALA A 10 12.22 21.57 18.39
CA ALA A 10 13.43 20.84 18.03
C ALA A 10 13.31 20.25 16.61
N THR A 11 14.14 20.74 15.71
CA THR A 11 14.43 20.08 14.43
C THR A 11 15.19 18.79 14.74
N PHE A 12 14.58 17.66 14.41
CA PHE A 12 15.27 16.37 14.44
C PHE A 12 16.40 16.40 13.43
N ASP A 13 17.62 16.37 13.96
CA ASP A 13 18.87 16.21 13.19
C ASP A 13 18.90 14.78 12.64
N ARG A 14 18.48 14.60 11.39
CA ARG A 14 18.59 13.33 10.67
C ARG A 14 19.93 13.33 9.97
N SER A 15 20.85 12.49 10.43
CA SER A 15 22.21 12.31 9.94
C SER A 15 22.32 12.36 8.41
N THR A 16 23.29 13.15 7.95
CA THR A 16 23.62 13.45 6.56
C THR A 16 24.28 12.26 5.82
N ALA A 17 23.46 11.28 5.42
CA ALA A 17 23.81 10.39 4.30
C ALA A 17 22.94 10.79 3.10
N PRO A 18 23.41 10.66 1.85
CA PRO A 18 22.57 10.98 0.69
C PRO A 18 21.30 10.12 0.74
N ALA A 19 20.14 10.77 0.87
CA ALA A 19 18.86 10.19 1.23
C ALA A 19 18.35 9.11 0.24
N ASN A 20 18.88 9.05 -0.97
CA ASN A 20 18.31 8.32 -2.11
C ASN A 20 18.68 6.84 -2.22
N ASN A 21 19.31 6.20 -1.23
CA ASN A 21 19.70 4.79 -1.36
C ASN A 21 19.55 3.97 -0.07
N ARG A 22 18.80 4.47 0.93
CA ARG A 22 18.58 3.74 2.18
C ARG A 22 17.27 2.94 2.13
N GLU A 23 17.40 1.63 2.27
CA GLU A 23 16.27 0.73 2.41
C GLU A 23 15.46 1.07 3.67
N VAL A 24 14.14 1.28 3.49
CA VAL A 24 13.22 1.55 4.60
C VAL A 24 12.42 0.32 4.98
N LEU A 25 12.08 -0.52 4.00
CA LEU A 25 11.33 -1.76 4.22
C LEU A 25 11.95 -2.88 3.39
N ARG A 26 12.09 -4.06 4.01
CA ARG A 26 12.41 -5.30 3.32
C ARG A 26 11.51 -6.42 3.83
N VAL A 27 10.86 -7.09 2.90
CA VAL A 27 9.99 -8.24 3.13
C VAL A 27 10.68 -9.46 2.53
N GLU A 28 10.84 -10.51 3.35
CA GLU A 28 11.55 -11.74 2.98
C GLU A 28 10.66 -12.95 3.24
N GLY A 29 10.33 -13.70 2.19
CA GLY A 29 9.62 -14.97 2.27
C GLY A 29 8.28 -14.89 3.03
N LEU A 30 7.59 -13.75 2.99
CA LEU A 30 6.37 -13.51 3.77
C LEU A 30 5.27 -14.48 3.38
N LYS A 31 4.74 -15.20 4.39
CA LYS A 31 3.59 -16.10 4.22
C LYS A 31 2.51 -15.77 5.24
N THR A 32 1.28 -15.60 4.75
CA THR A 32 0.10 -15.33 5.57
C THR A 32 -1.02 -16.28 5.16
N HIS A 33 -1.47 -17.09 6.12
CA HIS A 33 -2.48 -18.09 5.91
C HIS A 33 -3.70 -17.84 6.78
N PHE A 34 -4.89 -18.22 6.29
CA PHE A 34 -6.14 -18.23 7.04
C PHE A 34 -6.55 -19.68 7.33
N PHE A 35 -6.78 -20.00 8.60
CA PHE A 35 -7.12 -21.33 9.08
C PHE A 35 -8.64 -21.41 9.24
N THR A 36 -9.35 -21.74 8.17
CA THR A 36 -10.81 -21.85 8.15
C THR A 36 -11.27 -23.28 8.42
N GLU A 37 -12.58 -23.48 8.64
CA GLU A 37 -13.17 -24.80 8.80
C GLU A 37 -12.99 -25.69 7.55
N ASP A 38 -12.97 -25.07 6.37
CA ASP A 38 -12.78 -25.75 5.08
C ASP A 38 -11.31 -26.08 4.77
N GLY A 39 -10.36 -25.55 5.56
CA GLY A 39 -8.92 -25.77 5.40
C GLY A 39 -8.08 -24.52 5.46
N VAL A 40 -6.87 -24.57 4.91
CA VAL A 40 -5.87 -23.50 4.99
C VAL A 40 -5.82 -22.72 3.67
N VAL A 41 -6.24 -21.44 3.72
CA VAL A 41 -6.15 -20.52 2.59
C VAL A 41 -4.78 -19.83 2.61
N GLN A 42 -3.96 -20.05 1.58
CA GLN A 42 -2.61 -19.48 1.42
C GLN A 42 -2.68 -18.10 0.76
N ALA A 43 -3.19 -17.10 1.49
CA ALA A 43 -3.46 -15.77 0.94
C ALA A 43 -2.20 -15.01 0.49
N VAL A 44 -1.07 -15.21 1.17
CA VAL A 44 0.28 -14.72 0.79
C VAL A 44 1.24 -15.89 0.95
N ASP A 45 2.04 -16.17 -0.07
CA ASP A 45 2.89 -17.36 -0.10
C ASP A 45 4.26 -17.05 -0.73
N GLY A 46 5.21 -16.66 0.11
CA GLY A 46 6.59 -16.40 -0.27
C GLY A 46 6.74 -15.09 -1.05
N VAL A 47 6.31 -13.98 -0.45
CA VAL A 47 6.46 -12.63 -1.05
C VAL A 47 7.76 -12.01 -0.59
N ASP A 48 8.58 -11.55 -1.57
CA ASP A 48 9.87 -10.92 -1.37
C ASP A 48 9.94 -9.60 -2.14
N PHE A 49 10.25 -8.51 -1.43
CA PHE A 49 10.55 -7.21 -2.03
C PHE A 49 11.28 -6.29 -1.05
N SER A 50 11.87 -5.22 -1.59
CA SER A 50 12.40 -4.11 -0.79
C SER A 50 11.92 -2.77 -1.31
N LEU A 51 11.95 -1.76 -0.45
CA LEU A 51 11.51 -0.40 -0.73
C LEU A 51 12.52 0.58 -0.14
N LEU A 52 12.95 1.55 -0.95
CA LEU A 52 13.86 2.60 -0.53
C LEU A 52 13.09 3.82 0.01
N ARG A 53 13.76 4.67 0.78
CA ARG A 53 13.18 5.96 1.20
C ARG A 53 12.84 6.81 -0.02
N GLY A 54 11.69 7.48 0.02
CA GLY A 54 11.21 8.29 -1.09
C GLY A 54 10.83 7.52 -2.36
N GLU A 55 10.83 6.19 -2.34
CA GLU A 55 10.43 5.33 -3.46
C GLU A 55 8.93 5.00 -3.37
N THR A 56 8.26 4.94 -4.51
CA THR A 56 6.89 4.42 -4.62
C THR A 56 6.92 3.04 -5.26
N LEU A 57 6.50 2.03 -4.49
CA LEU A 57 6.29 0.66 -4.97
C LEU A 57 4.81 0.41 -5.16
N SER A 58 4.39 0.12 -6.38
CA SER A 58 3.01 -0.29 -6.62
C SER A 58 2.84 -1.80 -6.56
N ILE A 59 1.76 -2.26 -5.93
CA ILE A 59 1.36 -3.67 -5.90
C ILE A 59 0.04 -3.81 -6.66
N VAL A 60 0.08 -4.53 -7.78
CA VAL A 60 -1.06 -4.71 -8.68
C VAL A 60 -1.46 -6.18 -8.84
N GLY A 61 -2.67 -6.43 -9.31
CA GLY A 61 -3.19 -7.78 -9.57
C GLY A 61 -4.70 -7.84 -9.38
N GLU A 62 -5.32 -8.94 -9.79
CA GLU A 62 -6.76 -9.17 -9.65
C GLU A 62 -7.20 -9.19 -8.17
N SER A 63 -8.51 -9.03 -7.92
CA SER A 63 -9.09 -9.22 -6.58
C SER A 63 -8.76 -10.62 -6.04
N GLY A 64 -8.44 -10.71 -4.75
CA GLY A 64 -8.03 -11.97 -4.11
C GLY A 64 -6.59 -12.40 -4.39
N SER A 65 -5.76 -11.60 -5.09
CA SER A 65 -4.34 -11.95 -5.34
C SER A 65 -3.42 -11.83 -4.12
N GLY A 66 -3.91 -11.32 -2.97
CA GLY A 66 -3.15 -11.22 -1.73
C GLY A 66 -2.59 -9.82 -1.41
N LYS A 67 -2.86 -8.79 -2.21
CA LYS A 67 -2.32 -7.42 -2.06
C LYS A 67 -2.61 -6.81 -0.68
N SER A 68 -3.88 -6.67 -0.33
CA SER A 68 -4.31 -6.10 0.97
C SER A 68 -3.86 -6.95 2.15
N VAL A 69 -3.84 -8.28 2.00
CA VAL A 69 -3.33 -9.18 3.05
C VAL A 69 -1.83 -8.98 3.25
N THR A 70 -1.05 -8.71 2.20
CA THR A 70 0.37 -8.37 2.30
C THR A 70 0.56 -7.09 3.13
N SER A 71 -0.21 -6.04 2.86
CA SER A 71 -0.17 -4.77 3.62
C SER A 71 -0.53 -4.97 5.10
N LEU A 72 -1.62 -5.69 5.36
CA LEU A 72 -2.05 -6.01 6.73
C LEU A 72 -1.03 -6.86 7.47
N SER A 73 -0.32 -7.75 6.75
CA SER A 73 0.75 -8.58 7.33
C SER A 73 1.96 -7.75 7.75
N ILE A 74 2.36 -6.75 6.94
CA ILE A 74 3.43 -5.80 7.28
C ILE A 74 3.12 -5.08 8.60
N LEU A 75 1.87 -4.64 8.77
CA LEU A 75 1.41 -3.96 9.97
C LEU A 75 0.97 -4.90 11.10
N ARG A 76 1.03 -6.23 10.92
CA ARG A 76 0.50 -7.22 11.88
C ARG A 76 -0.98 -6.94 12.25
N LEU A 77 -1.79 -6.57 11.25
CA LEU A 77 -3.23 -6.31 11.40
C LEU A 77 -4.11 -7.41 10.80
N VAL A 78 -3.52 -8.55 10.46
CA VAL A 78 -4.26 -9.72 9.98
C VAL A 78 -5.10 -10.27 11.13
N SER A 79 -6.43 -10.28 10.94
CA SER A 79 -7.38 -10.75 11.96
C SER A 79 -7.53 -12.27 11.92
N THR A 80 -7.85 -12.87 13.08
CA THR A 80 -8.27 -14.29 13.18
C THR A 80 -9.41 -14.57 12.19
N PRO A 81 -9.37 -15.71 11.43
CA PRO A 81 -8.48 -16.86 11.59
C PRO A 81 -7.14 -16.78 10.81
N GLY A 82 -6.76 -15.59 10.34
CA GLY A 82 -5.51 -15.37 9.61
C GLY A 82 -4.32 -15.13 10.56
N ARG A 83 -3.14 -15.53 10.12
CA ARG A 83 -1.87 -15.20 10.80
C ARG A 83 -0.69 -15.27 9.84
N VAL A 84 0.35 -14.50 10.11
CA VAL A 84 1.67 -14.67 9.47
C VAL A 84 2.29 -15.96 9.97
N VAL A 85 2.66 -16.85 9.07
CA VAL A 85 3.20 -18.19 9.40
C VAL A 85 4.69 -18.32 9.13
N ALA A 86 5.26 -17.47 8.25
CA ALA A 86 6.68 -17.45 7.93
C ALA A 86 7.10 -16.11 7.33
N GLY A 87 8.40 -15.89 7.24
CA GLY A 87 9.02 -14.73 6.65
C GLY A 87 9.49 -13.70 7.67
N LYS A 88 9.98 -12.56 7.15
CA LYS A 88 10.40 -11.40 7.93
C LYS A 88 9.87 -10.12 7.30
N VAL A 89 9.64 -9.12 8.15
CA VAL A 89 9.27 -7.76 7.75
C VAL A 89 10.23 -6.80 8.44
N ILE A 90 11.27 -6.40 7.75
CA ILE A 90 12.34 -5.58 8.29
C ILE A 90 12.08 -4.13 7.92
N PHE A 91 11.76 -3.32 8.92
CA PHE A 91 11.54 -1.88 8.78
C PHE A 91 12.66 -1.12 9.51
N ASP A 92 13.40 -0.32 8.75
CA ASP A 92 14.56 0.45 9.26
C ASP A 92 15.51 -0.41 10.11
N GLY A 93 15.79 -1.65 9.65
CA GLY A 93 16.69 -2.61 10.29
C GLY A 93 16.04 -3.46 11.40
N THR A 94 14.77 -3.23 11.76
CA THR A 94 14.06 -3.97 12.82
C THR A 94 13.01 -4.92 12.23
N ASP A 95 13.03 -6.20 12.60
CA ASP A 95 12.00 -7.15 12.18
C ASP A 95 10.70 -6.93 12.98
N LEU A 96 9.70 -6.36 12.32
CA LEU A 96 8.39 -6.04 12.93
C LEU A 96 7.65 -7.27 13.47
N LEU A 97 7.92 -8.46 12.93
CA LEU A 97 7.23 -9.68 13.35
C LEU A 97 7.70 -10.17 14.72
N THR A 98 8.85 -9.70 15.20
CA THR A 98 9.43 -10.08 16.51
C THR A 98 9.07 -9.11 17.64
N LEU A 99 8.52 -7.94 17.30
CA LEU A 99 8.18 -6.90 18.28
C LEU A 99 6.98 -7.30 19.16
N SER A 100 6.94 -6.78 20.38
CA SER A 100 5.73 -6.81 21.21
C SER A 100 4.61 -5.94 20.61
N ASP A 101 3.38 -6.15 21.06
CA ASP A 101 2.25 -5.32 20.60
C ASP A 101 2.37 -3.86 21.06
N GLU A 102 3.03 -3.62 22.20
CA GLU A 102 3.30 -2.26 22.69
C GLU A 102 4.31 -1.52 21.78
N GLU A 103 5.38 -2.20 21.35
CA GLU A 103 6.36 -1.65 20.42
C GLU A 103 5.72 -1.38 19.06
N MET A 104 4.88 -2.30 18.56
CA MET A 104 4.14 -2.10 17.31
C MET A 104 3.17 -0.92 17.36
N ARG A 105 2.52 -0.67 18.52
CA ARG A 105 1.65 0.53 18.68
C ARG A 105 2.42 1.84 18.51
N LYS A 106 3.68 1.90 18.94
CA LYS A 106 4.54 3.08 18.76
C LYS A 106 4.94 3.31 17.29
N ILE A 107 4.96 2.26 16.49
CA ILE A 107 5.30 2.34 15.06
C ILE A 107 4.08 2.66 14.21
N ARG A 108 2.93 2.01 14.49
CA ARG A 108 1.68 2.23 13.77
C ARG A 108 1.15 3.63 14.02
N GLY A 109 0.84 4.36 12.97
CA GLY A 109 0.32 5.73 13.02
C GLY A 109 1.40 6.81 13.14
N ASP A 110 2.59 6.49 13.65
CA ASP A 110 3.73 7.41 13.73
C ASP A 110 4.68 7.21 12.55
N ARG A 111 5.38 6.06 12.51
CA ARG A 111 6.39 5.77 11.49
C ARG A 111 5.84 5.05 10.27
N ILE A 112 4.85 4.19 10.45
CA ILE A 112 4.13 3.49 9.37
C ILE A 112 2.66 3.81 9.50
N SER A 113 2.07 4.40 8.47
CA SER A 113 0.64 4.68 8.40
C SER A 113 -0.01 3.94 7.24
N MET A 114 -1.32 3.72 7.34
CA MET A 114 -2.10 3.05 6.30
C MET A 114 -3.38 3.81 5.97
N ILE A 115 -3.63 3.96 4.67
CA ILE A 115 -4.92 4.35 4.09
C ILE A 115 -5.63 3.06 3.71
N PHE A 116 -6.76 2.78 4.36
CA PHE A 116 -7.54 1.56 4.13
C PHE A 116 -8.47 1.70 2.93
N GLN A 117 -8.81 0.59 2.30
CA GLN A 117 -9.69 0.54 1.13
C GLN A 117 -11.10 1.10 1.40
N GLN A 118 -11.64 0.90 2.63
CA GLN A 118 -12.98 1.33 2.99
C GLN A 118 -12.94 2.39 4.10
N PRO A 119 -13.09 3.68 3.78
CA PRO A 119 -12.98 4.76 4.75
C PRO A 119 -14.06 4.73 5.83
N THR A 120 -15.27 4.29 5.48
CA THR A 120 -16.41 4.24 6.41
C THR A 120 -16.27 3.18 7.50
N THR A 121 -15.50 2.12 7.24
CA THR A 121 -15.20 1.08 8.24
C THR A 121 -13.91 1.37 9.02
N ALA A 122 -13.03 2.20 8.46
CA ALA A 122 -11.77 2.60 9.12
C ALA A 122 -12.00 3.69 10.18
N LEU A 123 -12.99 4.57 9.98
CA LEU A 123 -13.35 5.60 10.96
C LEU A 123 -14.34 5.05 11.99
N ASN A 124 -14.10 5.34 13.27
CA ASN A 124 -15.01 4.95 14.34
C ASN A 124 -16.29 5.83 14.28
N PRO A 125 -17.49 5.24 14.06
CA PRO A 125 -18.73 6.00 13.82
C PRO A 125 -19.24 6.76 15.04
N VAL A 126 -18.80 6.43 16.26
CA VAL A 126 -19.27 7.05 17.51
C VAL A 126 -18.40 8.20 17.99
N PHE A 127 -17.28 8.49 17.31
CA PHE A 127 -16.41 9.64 17.58
C PHE A 127 -16.46 10.63 16.43
N LYS A 128 -16.33 11.92 16.75
CA LYS A 128 -16.17 12.95 15.71
C LYS A 128 -14.87 12.75 14.96
N VAL A 129 -14.85 13.16 13.70
CA VAL A 129 -13.66 12.95 12.85
C VAL A 129 -12.45 13.74 13.35
N GLY A 130 -12.67 14.92 13.90
CA GLY A 130 -11.60 15.72 14.50
C GLY A 130 -10.99 15.06 15.74
N ASP A 131 -11.83 14.46 16.60
CA ASP A 131 -11.36 13.77 17.81
C ASP A 131 -10.43 12.59 17.47
N GLN A 132 -10.72 11.85 16.39
CA GLN A 132 -9.90 10.73 15.94
C GLN A 132 -8.53 11.19 15.40
N ILE A 133 -8.47 12.33 14.69
CA ILE A 133 -7.20 12.93 14.26
C ILE A 133 -6.42 13.47 15.46
N ILE A 134 -7.09 14.14 16.38
CA ILE A 134 -6.48 14.72 17.58
C ILE A 134 -5.90 13.62 18.46
N GLU A 135 -6.61 12.50 18.65
CA GLU A 135 -6.10 11.34 19.39
C GLU A 135 -4.76 10.84 18.83
N THR A 136 -4.66 10.74 17.50
CA THR A 136 -3.40 10.36 16.83
C THR A 136 -2.27 11.37 17.14
N LEU A 137 -2.56 12.67 17.08
CA LEU A 137 -1.60 13.73 17.38
C LEU A 137 -1.19 13.74 18.88
N GLU A 138 -2.12 13.48 19.78
CA GLU A 138 -1.85 13.39 21.21
C GLU A 138 -0.96 12.21 21.57
N ILE A 139 -1.28 11.03 21.03
CA ILE A 139 -0.55 9.78 21.31
C ILE A 139 0.88 9.84 20.77
N HIS A 140 1.05 10.29 19.52
CA HIS A 140 2.32 10.17 18.82
C HIS A 140 3.17 11.44 18.82
N GLN A 141 2.54 12.63 18.88
CA GLN A 141 3.25 13.91 18.84
C GLN A 141 3.19 14.67 20.17
N GLY A 142 2.38 14.20 21.12
CA GLY A 142 2.20 14.87 22.41
C GLY A 142 1.47 16.22 22.33
N LEU A 143 0.87 16.56 21.16
CA LEU A 143 0.09 17.78 20.97
C LEU A 143 -1.21 17.70 21.75
N LYS A 144 -1.63 18.80 22.40
CA LYS A 144 -2.85 18.83 23.23
C LYS A 144 -3.63 20.13 23.04
N GLY A 145 -4.93 20.06 23.31
CA GLY A 145 -5.82 21.24 23.35
C GLY A 145 -5.80 22.06 22.07
N ALA A 146 -5.63 23.37 22.16
CA ALA A 146 -5.70 24.29 21.02
C ALA A 146 -4.62 24.00 19.92
N ASP A 147 -3.47 23.47 20.29
CA ASP A 147 -2.41 23.14 19.33
C ASP A 147 -2.78 21.91 18.51
N ALA A 148 -3.36 20.88 19.13
CA ALA A 148 -3.87 19.71 18.44
C ALA A 148 -5.07 20.06 17.53
N GLU A 149 -6.00 20.91 17.99
CA GLU A 149 -7.13 21.40 17.18
C GLU A 149 -6.64 22.18 15.94
N ARG A 150 -5.68 23.09 16.13
CA ARG A 150 -5.10 23.85 15.01
C ARG A 150 -4.46 22.92 13.99
N ARG A 151 -3.65 21.93 14.46
CA ARG A 151 -3.01 20.96 13.59
C ARG A 151 -4.01 20.07 12.87
N CYS A 152 -5.08 19.66 13.53
CA CYS A 152 -6.20 18.93 12.91
C CYS A 152 -6.84 19.74 11.77
N ILE A 153 -7.13 21.03 11.99
CA ILE A 153 -7.68 21.91 10.95
C ILE A 153 -6.73 22.04 9.76
N GLU A 154 -5.42 22.19 10.01
CA GLU A 154 -4.40 22.23 8.94
C GLU A 154 -4.40 20.95 8.11
N LEU A 155 -4.42 19.77 8.75
CA LEU A 155 -4.46 18.47 8.08
C LEU A 155 -5.71 18.31 7.23
N LEU A 156 -6.89 18.66 7.76
CA LEU A 156 -8.14 18.62 7.02
C LEU A 156 -8.16 19.61 5.84
N SER A 157 -7.54 20.78 6.00
CA SER A 157 -7.35 21.74 4.90
C SER A 157 -6.41 21.20 3.83
N MET A 158 -5.32 20.52 4.22
CA MET A 158 -4.33 19.94 3.31
C MET A 158 -4.95 18.90 2.39
N VAL A 159 -5.86 18.07 2.90
CA VAL A 159 -6.61 17.10 2.08
C VAL A 159 -7.79 17.72 1.33
N GLY A 160 -7.93 19.05 1.34
CA GLY A 160 -8.97 19.78 0.60
C GLY A 160 -10.38 19.57 1.15
N LEU A 161 -10.54 19.28 2.45
CA LEU A 161 -11.87 19.20 3.07
C LEU A 161 -12.45 20.61 3.24
N PRO A 162 -13.63 20.94 2.67
CA PRO A 162 -14.22 22.26 2.82
C PRO A 162 -14.68 22.49 4.26
N ASP A 163 -14.54 23.73 4.78
CA ASP A 163 -14.90 24.15 6.14
C ASP A 163 -14.31 23.23 7.25
N PRO A 164 -12.98 23.04 7.32
CA PRO A 164 -12.33 22.07 8.22
C PRO A 164 -12.76 22.25 9.69
N SER A 165 -12.87 23.51 10.16
CA SER A 165 -13.26 23.84 11.55
C SER A 165 -14.69 23.38 11.91
N ARG A 166 -15.59 23.35 10.95
CA ARG A 166 -16.93 22.80 11.10
C ARG A 166 -16.90 21.27 10.97
N ARG A 167 -16.22 20.75 9.92
CA ARG A 167 -16.18 19.32 9.59
C ARG A 167 -15.54 18.48 10.70
N MET A 168 -14.50 18.97 11.36
CA MET A 168 -13.88 18.26 12.47
C MET A 168 -14.83 17.89 13.61
N ARG A 169 -15.95 18.64 13.74
CA ARG A 169 -16.98 18.43 14.78
C ARG A 169 -18.08 17.47 14.38
N GLN A 170 -18.06 16.96 13.14
CA GLN A 170 -19.03 16.03 12.60
C GLN A 170 -18.62 14.58 12.85
N TYR A 171 -19.60 13.70 12.82
CA TYR A 171 -19.40 12.26 12.85
C TYR A 171 -19.21 11.70 11.43
N PRO A 172 -18.58 10.53 11.26
CA PRO A 172 -18.39 9.92 9.94
C PRO A 172 -19.66 9.77 9.11
N HIS A 173 -20.80 9.43 9.76
CA HIS A 173 -22.08 9.27 9.08
C HIS A 173 -22.73 10.59 8.57
N GLU A 174 -22.22 11.75 9.00
CA GLU A 174 -22.63 13.06 8.52
C GLU A 174 -21.81 13.54 7.31
N LEU A 175 -20.81 12.75 6.88
CA LEU A 175 -19.91 13.05 5.79
C LEU A 175 -20.18 12.13 4.58
N SER A 176 -19.89 12.61 3.37
CA SER A 176 -19.89 11.74 2.19
C SER A 176 -18.71 10.76 2.22
N GLY A 177 -18.78 9.66 1.47
CA GLY A 177 -17.69 8.68 1.38
C GLY A 177 -16.34 9.31 1.00
N GLY A 178 -16.32 10.22 0.02
CA GLY A 178 -15.12 10.95 -0.35
C GLY A 178 -14.59 11.90 0.73
N GLN A 179 -15.48 12.47 1.56
CA GLN A 179 -15.06 13.27 2.72
C GLN A 179 -14.48 12.40 3.83
N CYS A 180 -15.08 11.22 4.11
CA CYS A 180 -14.51 10.24 5.04
C CYS A 180 -13.12 9.77 4.58
N GLN A 181 -12.95 9.55 3.27
CA GLN A 181 -11.64 9.18 2.73
C GLN A 181 -10.60 10.26 2.92
N ARG A 182 -10.93 11.53 2.69
CA ARG A 182 -10.04 12.66 2.98
C ARG A 182 -9.67 12.75 4.46
N VAL A 183 -10.62 12.50 5.37
CA VAL A 183 -10.36 12.45 6.82
C VAL A 183 -9.38 11.31 7.15
N MET A 184 -9.61 10.11 6.60
CA MET A 184 -8.71 8.97 6.79
C MET A 184 -7.29 9.25 6.26
N ILE A 185 -7.18 9.91 5.12
CA ILE A 185 -5.89 10.35 4.58
C ILE A 185 -5.24 11.38 5.51
N ALA A 186 -6.00 12.37 6.02
CA ALA A 186 -5.49 13.34 6.99
C ALA A 186 -4.95 12.66 8.25
N MET A 187 -5.65 11.63 8.77
CA MET A 187 -5.18 10.81 9.88
C MET A 187 -3.87 10.08 9.55
N ALA A 188 -3.81 9.42 8.40
CA ALA A 188 -2.61 8.67 7.98
C ALA A 188 -1.37 9.57 7.84
N LEU A 189 -1.57 10.85 7.50
CA LEU A 189 -0.51 11.84 7.31
C LEU A 189 -0.18 12.66 8.58
N ALA A 190 -0.93 12.50 9.65
CA ALA A 190 -0.85 13.34 10.84
C ALA A 190 0.58 13.42 11.41
N CYS A 191 1.30 12.29 11.43
CA CYS A 191 2.64 12.16 12.01
C CYS A 191 3.79 12.19 10.98
N ASN A 192 3.53 12.54 9.70
CA ASN A 192 4.52 12.52 8.63
C ASN A 192 5.28 11.17 8.55
N PRO A 193 4.61 10.09 8.21
CA PRO A 193 5.14 8.74 8.30
C PRO A 193 6.34 8.53 7.35
N GLU A 194 7.26 7.65 7.74
CA GLU A 194 8.39 7.21 6.92
C GLU A 194 7.94 6.23 5.83
N LEU A 195 6.88 5.46 6.11
CA LEU A 195 6.23 4.54 5.17
C LEU A 195 4.71 4.77 5.19
N LEU A 196 4.15 5.08 4.03
CA LEU A 196 2.71 5.16 3.81
C LEU A 196 2.25 3.96 2.97
N ILE A 197 1.35 3.15 3.51
CA ILE A 197 0.69 2.07 2.76
C ILE A 197 -0.68 2.58 2.34
N ALA A 198 -0.94 2.66 1.05
CA ALA A 198 -2.19 3.15 0.49
C ALA A 198 -2.90 2.00 -0.26
N ASP A 199 -3.93 1.44 0.37
CA ASP A 199 -4.71 0.34 -0.20
C ASP A 199 -5.96 0.91 -0.89
N GLU A 200 -5.91 0.98 -2.21
CA GLU A 200 -6.93 1.56 -3.09
C GLU A 200 -7.38 2.97 -2.65
N PRO A 201 -6.46 3.93 -2.49
CA PRO A 201 -6.74 5.21 -1.83
C PRO A 201 -7.73 6.10 -2.59
N THR A 202 -8.07 5.77 -3.83
CA THR A 202 -8.89 6.61 -4.72
C THR A 202 -10.15 5.93 -5.26
N THR A 203 -10.41 4.68 -4.92
CA THR A 203 -11.49 3.85 -5.52
C THR A 203 -12.91 4.44 -5.36
N ALA A 204 -13.16 5.21 -4.30
CA ALA A 204 -14.47 5.82 -4.03
C ALA A 204 -14.53 7.33 -4.34
N LEU A 205 -13.54 7.87 -5.08
CA LEU A 205 -13.41 9.28 -5.37
C LEU A 205 -13.76 9.59 -6.82
N ASP A 206 -14.29 10.78 -7.06
CA ASP A 206 -14.37 11.33 -8.42
C ASP A 206 -12.96 11.68 -8.96
N VAL A 207 -12.81 11.76 -10.27
CA VAL A 207 -11.53 11.94 -10.98
C VAL A 207 -10.76 13.18 -10.49
N THR A 208 -11.48 14.28 -10.19
CA THR A 208 -10.85 15.53 -9.72
C THR A 208 -10.24 15.35 -8.34
N ILE A 209 -10.97 14.69 -7.45
CA ILE A 209 -10.51 14.40 -6.08
C ILE A 209 -9.38 13.37 -6.09
N GLN A 210 -9.49 12.36 -6.95
CA GLN A 210 -8.41 11.38 -7.15
C GLN A 210 -7.09 12.08 -7.50
N ALA A 211 -7.11 12.99 -8.50
CA ALA A 211 -5.92 13.75 -8.88
C ALA A 211 -5.34 14.56 -7.71
N GLN A 212 -6.20 15.26 -6.93
CA GLN A 212 -5.75 16.03 -5.76
C GLN A 212 -5.09 15.15 -4.68
N ILE A 213 -5.59 13.93 -4.45
CA ILE A 213 -4.99 13.00 -3.49
C ILE A 213 -3.65 12.46 -3.99
N LEU A 214 -3.55 12.14 -5.27
CA LEU A 214 -2.29 11.70 -5.87
C LEU A 214 -1.23 12.81 -5.82
N ASP A 215 -1.61 14.07 -6.10
CA ASP A 215 -0.73 15.23 -5.95
C ASP A 215 -0.26 15.43 -4.51
N LEU A 216 -1.16 15.23 -3.53
CA LEU A 216 -0.80 15.29 -2.12
C LEU A 216 0.22 14.20 -1.74
N MET A 217 0.00 12.96 -2.18
CA MET A 217 0.94 11.86 -1.91
C MET A 217 2.30 12.11 -2.57
N ARG A 218 2.32 12.70 -3.78
CA ARG A 218 3.55 13.10 -4.47
C ARG A 218 4.30 14.19 -3.70
N ALA A 219 3.58 15.22 -3.25
CA ALA A 219 4.15 16.31 -2.45
C ALA A 219 4.75 15.82 -1.11
N LEU A 220 4.15 14.81 -0.48
CA LEU A 220 4.70 14.19 0.73
C LEU A 220 6.00 13.44 0.44
N ARG A 221 6.01 12.64 -0.61
CA ARG A 221 7.22 11.96 -1.06
C ARG A 221 8.38 12.93 -1.26
N GLU A 222 8.13 14.04 -1.97
CA GLU A 222 9.15 15.04 -2.28
C GLU A 222 9.64 15.84 -1.05
N LYS A 223 8.74 16.14 -0.09
CA LYS A 223 9.06 17.02 1.04
C LYS A 223 9.69 16.30 2.23
N ILE A 224 9.32 15.06 2.48
CA ILE A 224 9.70 14.33 3.70
C ILE A 224 10.28 12.94 3.43
N ASP A 225 10.63 12.60 2.17
CA ASP A 225 11.17 11.31 1.75
C ASP A 225 10.31 10.10 2.19
N THR A 226 8.99 10.27 2.28
CA THR A 226 8.08 9.18 2.62
C THR A 226 8.13 8.11 1.54
N ALA A 227 8.41 6.88 1.91
CA ALA A 227 8.25 5.72 1.04
C ALA A 227 6.77 5.35 0.93
N ILE A 228 6.32 4.95 -0.26
CA ILE A 228 4.90 4.65 -0.51
C ILE A 228 4.75 3.23 -1.05
N ILE A 229 3.89 2.42 -0.42
CA ILE A 229 3.33 1.21 -1.03
C ILE A 229 1.94 1.58 -1.53
N LEU A 230 1.75 1.55 -2.84
CA LEU A 230 0.50 1.89 -3.50
C LEU A 230 -0.17 0.63 -4.06
N ILE A 231 -1.27 0.21 -3.46
CA ILE A 231 -2.09 -0.88 -3.99
C ILE A 231 -3.21 -0.25 -4.80
N THR A 232 -3.30 -0.62 -6.06
CA THR A 232 -4.35 -0.16 -6.95
C THR A 232 -4.57 -1.15 -8.11
N HIS A 233 -5.75 -1.12 -8.69
CA HIS A 233 -6.05 -1.81 -9.95
C HIS A 233 -6.01 -0.83 -11.15
N ASP A 234 -5.83 0.46 -10.89
CA ASP A 234 -5.72 1.50 -11.94
C ASP A 234 -4.26 1.63 -12.39
N MET A 235 -3.97 1.06 -13.56
CA MET A 235 -2.62 1.09 -14.13
C MET A 235 -2.22 2.49 -14.62
N GLY A 236 -3.17 3.40 -14.85
CA GLY A 236 -2.88 4.82 -15.12
C GLY A 236 -2.23 5.48 -13.90
N VAL A 237 -2.80 5.23 -12.72
CA VAL A 237 -2.23 5.68 -11.44
C VAL A 237 -0.85 5.04 -11.20
N VAL A 238 -0.68 3.75 -11.53
CA VAL A 238 0.62 3.07 -11.45
C VAL A 238 1.66 3.74 -12.33
N ALA A 239 1.33 4.00 -13.60
CA ALA A 239 2.24 4.65 -14.55
C ALA A 239 2.68 6.05 -14.11
N GLU A 240 1.81 6.77 -13.38
CA GLU A 240 2.03 8.13 -12.92
C GLU A 240 2.82 8.20 -11.60
N MET A 241 2.60 7.26 -10.68
CA MET A 241 3.06 7.34 -9.30
C MET A 241 4.22 6.41 -8.96
N ALA A 242 4.30 5.24 -9.61
CA ALA A 242 5.23 4.19 -9.21
C ALA A 242 6.63 4.36 -9.80
N ASP A 243 7.65 4.02 -9.02
CA ASP A 243 9.00 3.77 -9.51
C ASP A 243 9.18 2.31 -9.89
N ASN A 244 8.69 1.40 -9.03
CA ASN A 244 8.71 -0.04 -9.26
C ASN A 244 7.32 -0.64 -9.07
N VAL A 245 7.09 -1.77 -9.71
CA VAL A 245 5.80 -2.47 -9.68
C VAL A 245 6.01 -3.94 -9.34
N ILE A 246 5.18 -4.44 -8.42
CA ILE A 246 5.00 -5.86 -8.14
C ILE A 246 3.66 -6.29 -8.71
N VAL A 247 3.68 -7.31 -9.55
CA VAL A 247 2.47 -7.96 -10.02
C VAL A 247 2.23 -9.20 -9.18
N MET A 248 1.10 -9.25 -8.47
CA MET A 248 0.70 -10.39 -7.65
C MET A 248 -0.40 -11.20 -8.31
N TYR A 249 -0.26 -12.51 -8.27
CA TYR A 249 -1.28 -13.45 -8.71
C TYR A 249 -1.40 -14.61 -7.72
N ALA A 250 -2.62 -14.87 -7.27
CA ALA A 250 -2.94 -16.00 -6.39
C ALA A 250 -1.97 -16.15 -5.21
N GLY A 251 -1.68 -15.07 -4.48
CA GLY A 251 -0.83 -15.05 -3.29
C GLY A 251 0.68 -14.98 -3.53
N GLN A 252 1.13 -14.93 -4.78
CA GLN A 252 2.56 -14.90 -5.13
C GLN A 252 2.92 -13.69 -6.00
N VAL A 253 4.18 -13.25 -5.91
CA VAL A 253 4.77 -12.31 -6.87
C VAL A 253 5.09 -13.07 -8.15
N VAL A 254 4.52 -12.63 -9.28
CA VAL A 254 4.76 -13.21 -10.60
C VAL A 254 5.70 -12.37 -11.45
N GLU A 255 5.72 -11.05 -11.24
CA GLU A 255 6.68 -10.15 -11.88
C GLU A 255 7.01 -8.97 -10.97
N TYR A 256 8.27 -8.54 -10.97
CA TYR A 256 8.77 -7.32 -10.37
C TYR A 256 9.60 -6.58 -11.40
N ALA A 257 9.35 -5.29 -11.59
CA ALA A 257 10.11 -4.48 -12.53
C ALA A 257 10.01 -2.98 -12.21
N ASP A 258 10.93 -2.18 -12.74
CA ASP A 258 10.75 -0.75 -12.94
C ASP A 258 9.47 -0.48 -13.75
N VAL A 259 8.75 0.58 -13.43
CA VAL A 259 7.45 0.88 -14.06
C VAL A 259 7.55 0.99 -15.58
N LYS A 260 8.57 1.68 -16.10
CA LYS A 260 8.75 1.87 -17.56
C LYS A 260 9.05 0.54 -18.25
N ALA A 261 9.89 -0.29 -17.62
CA ALA A 261 10.23 -1.61 -18.13
C ALA A 261 9.01 -2.55 -18.14
N LEU A 262 8.15 -2.49 -17.11
CA LEU A 262 6.92 -3.29 -17.05
C LEU A 262 5.94 -2.93 -18.16
N PHE A 263 5.72 -1.63 -18.42
CA PHE A 263 4.80 -1.17 -19.46
C PHE A 263 5.35 -1.39 -20.88
N ALA A 264 6.66 -1.22 -21.08
CA ALA A 264 7.28 -1.39 -22.40
C ALA A 264 7.42 -2.86 -22.83
N ASP A 265 7.71 -3.77 -21.88
CA ASP A 265 8.05 -5.15 -22.19
C ASP A 265 7.68 -6.09 -21.02
N PRO A 266 6.36 -6.28 -20.73
CA PRO A 266 5.91 -7.19 -19.67
C PRO A 266 6.33 -8.62 -19.96
N LYS A 267 6.93 -9.29 -18.98
CA LYS A 267 7.47 -10.65 -19.17
C LYS A 267 6.47 -11.74 -18.84
N HIS A 268 5.85 -11.67 -17.66
CA HIS A 268 4.93 -12.73 -17.28
C HIS A 268 3.65 -12.70 -18.12
N PRO A 269 3.15 -13.83 -18.66
CA PRO A 269 1.93 -13.86 -19.48
C PRO A 269 0.70 -13.27 -18.79
N TYR A 270 0.59 -13.37 -17.47
CA TYR A 270 -0.46 -12.69 -16.70
C TYR A 270 -0.33 -11.18 -16.77
N THR A 271 0.88 -10.63 -16.61
CA THR A 271 1.14 -9.18 -16.73
C THR A 271 0.78 -8.67 -18.13
N GLN A 272 1.13 -9.45 -19.17
CA GLN A 272 0.74 -9.13 -20.55
C GLN A 272 -0.78 -9.04 -20.70
N GLY A 273 -1.51 -10.06 -20.19
CA GLY A 273 -2.97 -10.06 -20.19
C GLY A 273 -3.58 -8.89 -19.39
N LEU A 274 -3.01 -8.59 -18.22
CA LEU A 274 -3.47 -7.48 -17.37
C LEU A 274 -3.32 -6.12 -18.09
N LEU A 275 -2.19 -5.88 -18.76
CA LEU A 275 -1.95 -4.65 -19.51
C LEU A 275 -2.80 -4.58 -20.78
N ASN A 276 -3.02 -5.70 -21.48
CA ASN A 276 -3.83 -5.77 -22.69
C ASN A 276 -5.34 -5.55 -22.41
N SER A 277 -5.80 -5.85 -21.21
CA SER A 277 -7.20 -5.65 -20.81
C SER A 277 -7.55 -4.18 -20.51
N MET A 278 -6.56 -3.26 -20.54
CA MET A 278 -6.79 -1.85 -20.27
C MET A 278 -7.20 -1.09 -21.53
N PRO A 279 -8.14 -0.12 -21.38
CA PRO A 279 -8.44 0.81 -22.46
C PRO A 279 -7.27 1.78 -22.66
N VAL A 280 -6.75 1.86 -23.87
CA VAL A 280 -5.73 2.85 -24.25
C VAL A 280 -6.42 4.06 -24.87
N LEU A 281 -6.26 5.25 -24.28
CA LEU A 281 -6.80 6.49 -24.81
C LEU A 281 -6.28 6.72 -26.25
N GLY A 282 -7.21 6.93 -27.19
CA GLY A 282 -6.88 7.17 -28.59
C GLY A 282 -6.83 5.91 -29.49
N HIS A 283 -6.92 4.73 -28.93
CA HIS A 283 -7.08 3.47 -29.68
C HIS A 283 -8.43 2.83 -29.33
N VAL A 284 -9.39 2.91 -30.24
CA VAL A 284 -10.63 2.14 -30.14
C VAL A 284 -10.29 0.70 -30.51
N LYS A 285 -10.12 -0.15 -29.51
CA LYS A 285 -10.16 -1.62 -29.72
C LYS A 285 -11.63 -2.03 -29.74
N ASP A 286 -12.06 -2.73 -30.78
CA ASP A 286 -13.44 -3.22 -30.90
C ASP A 286 -13.80 -4.20 -29.76
N GLU A 287 -12.80 -4.91 -29.20
CA GLU A 287 -12.94 -5.74 -28.01
C GLU A 287 -11.69 -5.61 -27.12
N LEU A 288 -11.89 -5.45 -25.80
CA LEU A 288 -10.81 -5.56 -24.83
C LEU A 288 -10.45 -7.03 -24.62
N GLU A 289 -9.17 -7.33 -24.63
CA GLU A 289 -8.68 -8.67 -24.31
C GLU A 289 -8.98 -8.98 -22.83
N VAL A 290 -9.74 -10.05 -22.60
CA VAL A 290 -10.05 -10.52 -21.24
C VAL A 290 -9.17 -11.73 -20.92
N ILE A 291 -8.57 -11.77 -19.73
CA ILE A 291 -7.85 -12.97 -19.27
C ILE A 291 -8.90 -14.07 -19.01
N PRO A 292 -8.90 -15.19 -19.77
CA PRO A 292 -9.94 -16.21 -19.64
C PRO A 292 -9.87 -16.95 -18.31
N GLY A 293 -11.02 -17.48 -17.84
CA GLY A 293 -11.12 -18.27 -16.63
C GLY A 293 -11.10 -17.46 -15.33
N THR A 294 -10.98 -18.14 -14.20
CA THR A 294 -11.03 -17.58 -12.85
C THR A 294 -9.72 -17.80 -12.10
N VAL A 295 -9.42 -16.94 -11.12
CA VAL A 295 -8.29 -17.12 -10.19
C VAL A 295 -8.46 -18.46 -9.44
N PRO A 296 -7.43 -19.30 -9.33
CA PRO A 296 -7.53 -20.55 -8.60
C PRO A 296 -7.81 -20.32 -7.11
N SER A 297 -8.50 -21.30 -6.50
CA SER A 297 -8.74 -21.27 -5.07
C SER A 297 -7.42 -21.34 -4.29
N LEU A 298 -7.24 -20.43 -3.34
CA LEU A 298 -6.08 -20.42 -2.44
C LEU A 298 -6.20 -21.43 -1.29
N LEU A 299 -7.34 -22.11 -1.17
CA LEU A 299 -7.53 -23.23 -0.25
C LEU A 299 -6.71 -24.46 -0.69
N ASN A 300 -6.72 -24.73 -2.01
CA ASN A 300 -5.97 -25.83 -2.64
C ASN A 300 -5.26 -25.27 -3.89
N PRO A 301 -4.22 -24.45 -3.72
CA PRO A 301 -3.53 -23.88 -4.87
C PRO A 301 -2.87 -24.98 -5.70
N PRO A 302 -2.76 -24.79 -7.01
CA PRO A 302 -2.05 -25.74 -7.89
C PRO A 302 -0.62 -26.01 -7.40
N ALA A 303 -0.15 -27.24 -7.52
CA ALA A 303 1.22 -27.62 -7.17
C ALA A 303 2.26 -26.97 -8.11
N GLY A 304 1.88 -26.72 -9.37
CA GLY A 304 2.68 -26.02 -10.37
C GLY A 304 2.41 -24.52 -10.44
N CYS A 305 2.75 -23.92 -11.58
CA CYS A 305 2.50 -22.51 -11.86
C CYS A 305 1.03 -22.16 -11.62
N ARG A 306 0.75 -21.24 -10.70
CA ARG A 306 -0.63 -20.87 -10.31
C ARG A 306 -1.42 -20.25 -11.46
N PHE A 307 -0.75 -19.67 -12.46
CA PHE A 307 -1.37 -19.11 -13.65
C PHE A 307 -1.55 -20.14 -14.81
N ALA A 308 -0.99 -21.35 -14.71
CA ALA A 308 -0.94 -22.33 -15.81
C ALA A 308 -2.32 -22.61 -16.46
N ALA A 309 -3.39 -22.68 -15.66
CA ALA A 309 -4.74 -22.97 -16.18
C ALA A 309 -5.32 -21.85 -17.07
N ARG A 310 -4.81 -20.62 -16.95
CA ARG A 310 -5.26 -19.42 -17.70
C ARG A 310 -4.20 -18.96 -18.72
N CYS A 311 -3.02 -19.62 -18.76
CA CYS A 311 -1.88 -19.19 -19.55
C CYS A 311 -1.98 -19.70 -20.99
N SER A 312 -2.04 -18.81 -21.97
CA SER A 312 -2.00 -19.17 -23.40
C SER A 312 -0.66 -19.75 -23.84
N LYS A 313 0.41 -19.56 -23.02
CA LYS A 313 1.78 -20.05 -23.28
C LYS A 313 2.15 -21.25 -22.40
N ARG A 314 1.15 -21.97 -21.81
CA ARG A 314 1.39 -23.15 -20.97
C ARG A 314 2.08 -24.27 -21.74
N PHE A 315 3.04 -24.94 -21.09
CA PHE A 315 3.70 -26.14 -21.53
C PHE A 315 3.97 -27.09 -20.35
N GLU A 316 4.52 -28.28 -20.58
CA GLU A 316 4.62 -29.36 -19.59
C GLU A 316 5.35 -28.94 -18.29
N LYS A 317 6.46 -28.16 -18.38
CA LYS A 317 7.21 -27.70 -17.20
C LYS A 317 6.35 -26.81 -16.27
N CYS A 318 5.27 -26.21 -16.75
CA CYS A 318 4.35 -25.40 -15.92
C CYS A 318 3.57 -26.24 -14.89
N ASP A 319 3.60 -27.55 -14.93
CA ASP A 319 3.07 -28.43 -13.90
C ASP A 319 3.97 -28.47 -12.64
N GLN A 320 5.14 -27.83 -12.70
CA GLN A 320 6.02 -27.55 -11.59
C GLN A 320 5.98 -26.05 -11.25
N MET A 321 6.23 -25.72 -9.98
CA MET A 321 6.25 -24.33 -9.53
C MET A 321 7.54 -23.64 -10.00
N PRO A 322 7.46 -22.54 -10.77
CA PRO A 322 8.64 -21.78 -11.13
C PRO A 322 9.15 -20.94 -9.94
N ASP A 323 10.45 -20.75 -9.86
CA ASP A 323 11.05 -19.80 -8.94
C ASP A 323 10.89 -18.35 -9.43
N LEU A 324 11.00 -17.39 -8.50
CA LEU A 324 11.09 -15.96 -8.86
C LEU A 324 12.55 -15.64 -9.19
N ILE A 325 12.90 -15.74 -10.48
CA ILE A 325 14.26 -15.54 -10.97
C ILE A 325 14.54 -14.10 -11.37
N SER A 326 15.79 -13.65 -11.22
CA SER A 326 16.26 -12.36 -11.74
C SER A 326 16.57 -12.49 -13.24
N ILE A 327 16.00 -11.59 -14.04
CA ILE A 327 16.20 -11.54 -15.51
C ILE A 327 16.87 -10.23 -15.97
N GLY A 328 17.43 -9.49 -15.05
CA GLY A 328 18.10 -8.22 -15.30
C GLY A 328 18.20 -7.39 -14.02
N ASP A 329 18.70 -6.18 -14.16
CA ASP A 329 18.83 -5.26 -13.05
C ASP A 329 17.43 -4.87 -12.52
N ARG A 330 17.20 -5.09 -11.21
CA ARG A 330 15.91 -4.83 -10.52
C ARG A 330 14.68 -5.45 -11.22
N ARG A 331 14.85 -6.55 -11.99
CA ARG A 331 13.77 -7.21 -12.69
C ARG A 331 13.71 -8.70 -12.35
N LYS A 332 12.55 -9.17 -11.92
CA LYS A 332 12.31 -10.57 -11.57
C LYS A 332 11.03 -11.08 -12.20
N VAL A 333 11.01 -12.37 -12.58
CA VAL A 333 9.83 -13.04 -13.13
C VAL A 333 9.71 -14.47 -12.60
N ARG A 334 8.49 -14.90 -12.30
CA ARG A 334 8.16 -16.26 -11.88
C ARG A 334 7.55 -17.01 -13.06
N CYS A 335 8.37 -17.40 -14.04
CA CYS A 335 7.88 -18.02 -15.25
C CYS A 335 8.97 -18.86 -15.94
N TRP A 336 8.65 -20.10 -16.28
CA TRP A 336 9.54 -21.04 -16.96
C TRP A 336 9.99 -20.61 -18.38
N LEU A 337 9.37 -19.61 -18.98
CA LEU A 337 9.80 -19.07 -20.28
C LEU A 337 11.15 -18.34 -20.22
N TYR A 338 11.69 -18.10 -19.04
CA TYR A 338 12.90 -17.30 -18.82
C TYR A 338 14.00 -18.07 -18.08
N GLU A 339 13.83 -19.37 -17.86
CA GLU A 339 14.85 -20.30 -17.36
C GLU A 339 15.59 -21.04 -18.45
#